data_01fba524552a58493669a7a17922d61c
#
_entry.id   01fba524552a58493669a7a17922d61c
#
_cell.length_a   1.000
_cell.length_b   1.000
_cell.length_c   1.000
_cell.angle_alpha   90.00
_cell.angle_beta   90.00
_cell.angle_gamma   90.00
#
_symmetry.space_group_name_H-M   'P 1'
#
loop_
_entity.id
_entity.type
_entity.pdbx_description
1 polymer ?
#
loop_
_entity_poly.entity_id
_entity_poly.type
_entity_poly.pdbx_seq_one_letter_code
_entity_poly.pdbx_strand_id
1 'polypeptide(L)'
;GYIPWDDDIDCMLIREEYDRVKDYFRQHIYTIEEFYHRDKTDRLRKCILEEMKEYCWMDYGDHIQILKFLEDGKAAGMDFFSLDYYAEDYSFQEFTDFAGKVNQKWMLAASLEDKRKCTETALIENRQNIARESSHLYFGIDNMMMRRKSFKGSWIPK
;
A
#
# COMPACT_ATOMS: atom_id res chain seq x y z
N GLY A 1 16.69 -3.91 2.38
CA GLY A 1 17.61 -4.56 3.33
C GLY A 1 17.03 -4.51 4.73
N TYR A 2 17.35 -5.49 5.56
CA TYR A 2 16.90 -5.54 6.94
C TYR A 2 17.47 -4.37 7.75
N ILE A 3 16.60 -3.59 8.39
CA ILE A 3 16.98 -2.53 9.33
C ILE A 3 16.69 -3.08 10.73
N PRO A 4 17.71 -3.25 11.60
CA PRO A 4 17.55 -3.99 12.85
C PRO A 4 16.56 -3.40 13.89
N TRP A 5 16.12 -2.17 13.70
CA TRP A 5 15.15 -1.48 14.56
C TRP A 5 13.79 -1.25 13.87
N ASP A 6 13.61 -1.81 12.68
CA ASP A 6 12.35 -1.79 11.94
C ASP A 6 11.64 -3.11 12.23
N ASP A 7 10.41 -3.04 12.70
CA ASP A 7 9.62 -4.18 13.14
C ASP A 7 8.63 -4.67 12.06
N ASP A 8 8.67 -4.06 10.87
CA ASP A 8 7.89 -4.43 9.71
C ASP A 8 8.77 -4.88 8.52
N ILE A 9 8.14 -5.54 7.58
CA ILE A 9 8.78 -5.99 6.33
C ILE A 9 8.05 -5.32 5.17
N ASP A 10 8.80 -4.50 4.43
CA ASP A 10 8.32 -3.88 3.20
C ASP A 10 8.58 -4.80 1.99
N CYS A 11 7.53 -5.18 1.29
CA CYS A 11 7.56 -5.95 0.06
C CYS A 11 7.12 -5.09 -1.12
N MET A 12 7.91 -5.09 -2.18
CA MET A 12 7.58 -4.39 -3.42
C MET A 12 7.27 -5.41 -4.51
N LEU A 13 6.09 -5.30 -5.11
CA LEU A 13 5.61 -6.21 -6.14
C LEU A 13 5.26 -5.42 -7.39
N ILE A 14 5.58 -5.96 -8.57
CA ILE A 14 5.03 -5.40 -9.82
C ILE A 14 3.50 -5.46 -9.77
N ARG A 15 2.83 -4.52 -10.42
CA ARG A 15 1.37 -4.32 -10.34
C ARG A 15 0.58 -5.62 -10.46
N GLU A 16 0.90 -6.44 -11.43
CA GLU A 16 0.18 -7.69 -11.67
C GLU A 16 0.27 -8.65 -10.47
N GLU A 17 1.45 -8.78 -9.85
CA GLU A 17 1.62 -9.61 -8.66
C GLU A 17 0.99 -8.98 -7.41
N TYR A 18 1.09 -7.65 -7.28
CA TYR A 18 0.42 -6.91 -6.20
C TYR A 18 -1.10 -7.13 -6.23
N ASP A 19 -1.71 -7.00 -7.40
CA ASP A 19 -3.15 -7.20 -7.57
C ASP A 19 -3.56 -8.63 -7.28
N ARG A 20 -2.76 -9.64 -7.68
CA ARG A 20 -2.99 -11.05 -7.33
C ARG A 20 -2.94 -11.28 -5.82
N VAL A 21 -1.96 -10.72 -5.13
CA VAL A 21 -1.83 -10.83 -3.66
C VAL A 21 -3.02 -10.16 -2.99
N LYS A 22 -3.41 -8.97 -3.43
CA LYS A 22 -4.58 -8.25 -2.93
C LYS A 22 -5.87 -9.04 -3.10
N ASP A 23 -6.08 -9.64 -4.27
CA ASP A 23 -7.25 -10.47 -4.54
C ASP A 23 -7.25 -11.75 -3.71
N TYR A 24 -6.08 -12.37 -3.52
CA TYR A 24 -5.96 -13.53 -2.64
C TYR A 24 -6.32 -13.18 -1.19
N PHE A 25 -5.82 -12.06 -0.66
CA PHE A 25 -6.15 -11.62 0.70
C PHE A 25 -7.65 -11.36 0.85
N ARG A 26 -8.25 -10.67 -0.13
CA ARG A 26 -9.69 -10.38 -0.14
C ARG A 26 -10.56 -11.65 -0.07
N GLN A 27 -10.11 -12.74 -0.68
CA GLN A 27 -10.88 -13.98 -0.76
C GLN A 27 -10.62 -14.94 0.41
N HIS A 28 -9.43 -14.90 1.02
CA HIS A 28 -8.96 -15.95 1.92
C HIS A 28 -8.54 -15.47 3.30
N ILE A 29 -8.31 -14.18 3.48
CA ILE A 29 -7.80 -13.65 4.75
C ILE A 29 -8.81 -12.64 5.31
N TYR A 30 -9.00 -12.69 6.62
CA TYR A 30 -9.95 -11.83 7.32
C TYR A 30 -9.49 -10.37 7.27
N THR A 31 -10.42 -9.46 6.93
CA THR A 31 -10.14 -8.01 6.95
C THR A 31 -10.40 -7.42 8.33
N ILE A 32 -9.50 -6.57 8.80
CA ILE A 32 -9.66 -5.82 10.07
C ILE A 32 -10.23 -4.43 9.88
N GLU A 33 -10.74 -4.12 8.71
CA GLU A 33 -11.26 -2.79 8.38
C GLU A 33 -12.32 -2.30 9.37
N GLU A 34 -13.22 -3.17 9.79
CA GLU A 34 -14.25 -2.85 10.77
C GLU A 34 -13.68 -2.44 12.12
N PHE A 35 -12.48 -2.91 12.45
CA PHE A 35 -11.83 -2.64 13.73
C PHE A 35 -10.94 -1.40 13.71
N TYR A 36 -10.49 -0.96 12.54
CA TYR A 36 -9.61 0.19 12.44
C TYR A 36 -10.26 1.50 12.92
N HIS A 37 -11.58 1.62 12.75
CA HIS A 37 -12.37 2.77 13.17
C HIS A 37 -12.86 2.71 14.60
N ARG A 38 -12.77 1.55 15.25
CA ARG A 38 -13.12 1.37 16.65
C ARG A 38 -11.87 1.53 17.49
N ASP A 39 -11.95 2.41 18.45
CA ASP A 39 -10.94 2.79 19.43
C ASP A 39 -9.81 1.74 19.65
N LYS A 40 -8.55 2.17 19.58
CA LYS A 40 -7.32 1.36 19.72
C LYS A 40 -7.12 0.79 21.13
N THR A 41 -8.19 0.39 21.81
CA THR A 41 -8.14 -0.09 23.19
C THR A 41 -7.74 -1.57 23.28
N ASP A 42 -7.26 -1.98 24.46
CA ASP A 42 -6.94 -3.38 24.79
C ASP A 42 -8.12 -4.34 24.53
N ARG A 43 -9.35 -3.82 24.53
CA ARG A 43 -10.56 -4.58 24.22
C ARG A 43 -10.60 -5.00 22.76
N LEU A 44 -10.16 -4.15 21.84
CA LEU A 44 -10.02 -4.47 20.42
C LEU A 44 -8.97 -5.57 20.20
N ARG A 45 -7.82 -5.42 20.85
CA ARG A 45 -6.74 -6.41 20.82
C ARG A 45 -7.22 -7.78 21.29
N LYS A 46 -7.97 -7.81 22.38
CA LYS A 46 -8.53 -9.05 22.95
C LYS A 46 -9.54 -9.69 22.02
N CYS A 47 -10.44 -8.90 21.43
CA CYS A 47 -11.44 -9.37 20.46
C CYS A 47 -10.77 -9.96 19.21
N ILE A 48 -9.75 -9.29 18.69
CA ILE A 48 -8.95 -9.76 17.57
C ILE A 48 -8.29 -11.10 17.89
N LEU A 49 -7.66 -11.24 19.04
CA LEU A 49 -6.98 -12.47 19.47
C LEU A 49 -7.94 -13.64 19.72
N GLU A 50 -9.17 -13.36 20.16
CA GLU A 50 -10.18 -14.39 20.41
C GLU A 50 -10.90 -14.84 19.12
N GLU A 51 -11.09 -13.95 18.15
CA GLU A 51 -11.84 -14.22 16.92
C GLU A 51 -10.95 -14.54 15.70
N MET A 52 -9.71 -14.06 15.67
CA MET A 52 -8.82 -14.18 14.52
C MET A 52 -7.89 -15.37 14.62
N LYS A 53 -8.02 -16.23 13.67
CA LYS A 53 -7.36 -17.54 13.66
C LYS A 53 -5.85 -17.46 13.49
N GLU A 54 -5.31 -16.65 12.58
CA GLU A 54 -3.86 -16.64 12.32
C GLU A 54 -3.37 -15.32 11.72
N TYR A 55 -4.02 -14.85 10.65
CA TYR A 55 -3.65 -13.64 9.92
C TYR A 55 -4.86 -12.77 9.65
N CYS A 56 -4.64 -11.47 9.61
CA CYS A 56 -5.60 -10.51 9.10
C CYS A 56 -4.92 -9.54 8.13
N TRP A 57 -5.69 -8.85 7.32
CA TRP A 57 -5.16 -7.88 6.39
C TRP A 57 -5.98 -6.61 6.35
N MET A 58 -5.36 -5.55 5.84
CA MET A 58 -6.01 -4.27 5.60
C MET A 58 -5.52 -3.63 4.31
N ASP A 59 -6.45 -2.99 3.61
CA ASP A 59 -6.19 -2.15 2.46
C ASP A 59 -6.22 -0.67 2.89
N TYR A 60 -5.06 -0.03 2.94
CA TYR A 60 -4.94 1.39 3.29
C TYR A 60 -5.17 2.31 2.08
N GLY A 61 -5.34 1.75 0.89
CA GLY A 61 -5.49 2.47 -0.36
C GLY A 61 -4.16 2.74 -1.07
N ASP A 62 -3.10 3.02 -0.33
CA ASP A 62 -1.75 3.24 -0.85
C ASP A 62 -0.83 2.03 -0.69
N HIS A 63 -1.19 1.10 0.14
CA HIS A 63 -0.54 -0.21 0.33
C HIS A 63 -1.54 -1.19 0.93
N ILE A 64 -1.19 -2.46 0.95
CA ILE A 64 -1.89 -3.48 1.72
C ILE A 64 -0.95 -4.05 2.78
N GLN A 65 -1.50 -4.35 3.94
CA GLN A 65 -0.75 -4.91 5.05
C GLN A 65 -1.37 -6.24 5.49
N ILE A 66 -0.54 -7.24 5.73
CA ILE A 66 -0.93 -8.46 6.45
C ILE A 66 -0.33 -8.43 7.85
N LEU A 67 -1.10 -8.83 8.83
CA LEU A 67 -0.72 -8.83 10.24
C LEU A 67 -0.93 -10.21 10.84
N LYS A 68 -0.01 -10.61 11.72
CA LYS A 68 -0.15 -11.74 12.62
C LYS A 68 -0.04 -11.24 14.06
N PHE A 69 -1.04 -11.54 14.87
CA PHE A 69 -0.96 -11.25 16.30
C PHE A 69 -0.26 -12.39 17.03
N LEU A 70 0.71 -12.02 17.86
CA LEU A 70 1.53 -12.94 18.64
C LEU A 70 0.92 -13.14 20.04
N GLU A 71 1.29 -14.25 20.70
CA GLU A 71 0.81 -14.60 22.04
C GLU A 71 1.14 -13.52 23.10
N ASP A 72 2.25 -12.81 22.94
CA ASP A 72 2.64 -11.70 23.81
C ASP A 72 1.84 -10.40 23.56
N GLY A 73 0.86 -10.44 22.66
CA GLY A 73 0.01 -9.31 22.30
C GLY A 73 0.66 -8.31 21.34
N LYS A 74 1.83 -8.61 20.80
CA LYS A 74 2.44 -7.84 19.71
C LYS A 74 1.84 -8.27 18.37
N ALA A 75 2.06 -7.44 17.35
CA ALA A 75 1.76 -7.78 15.97
C ALA A 75 3.06 -7.80 15.16
N ALA A 76 3.20 -8.80 14.32
CA ALA A 76 4.17 -8.80 13.23
C ALA A 76 3.44 -8.46 11.94
N GLY A 77 4.00 -7.53 11.16
CA GLY A 77 3.39 -7.03 9.93
C GLY A 77 4.27 -7.21 8.71
N MET A 78 3.62 -7.22 7.55
CA MET A 78 4.28 -7.14 6.26
C MET A 78 3.46 -6.21 5.37
N ASP A 79 4.11 -5.18 4.86
CA ASP A 79 3.51 -4.20 3.97
C ASP A 79 3.86 -4.52 2.53
N PHE A 80 2.86 -4.46 1.64
CA PHE A 80 3.03 -4.69 0.22
C PHE A 80 2.74 -3.41 -0.54
N PHE A 81 3.69 -3.01 -1.37
CA PHE A 81 3.63 -1.84 -2.21
C PHE A 81 3.68 -2.24 -3.69
N SER A 82 2.91 -1.55 -4.51
CA SER A 82 2.91 -1.76 -5.95
C SER A 82 4.08 -1.05 -6.63
N LEU A 83 4.60 -1.67 -7.68
CA LEU A 83 5.49 -1.06 -8.68
C LEU A 83 4.81 -1.11 -10.04
N ASP A 84 4.86 0.00 -10.78
CA ASP A 84 4.34 0.12 -12.12
C ASP A 84 5.47 0.38 -13.13
N TYR A 85 5.35 -0.21 -14.32
CA TYR A 85 6.11 0.20 -15.49
C TYR A 85 5.44 1.43 -16.12
N TYR A 86 6.21 2.46 -16.37
CA TYR A 86 5.72 3.68 -17.01
C TYR A 86 6.20 3.76 -18.45
N ALA A 87 5.41 4.36 -19.32
CA ALA A 87 5.75 4.55 -20.73
C ALA A 87 7.10 5.29 -20.89
N GLU A 88 7.89 4.94 -21.90
CA GLU A 88 9.24 5.49 -22.10
C GLU A 88 9.25 7.02 -22.33
N ASP A 89 8.14 7.56 -22.84
CA ASP A 89 7.93 9.00 -23.05
C ASP A 89 7.34 9.73 -21.85
N TYR A 90 6.97 8.98 -20.78
CA TYR A 90 6.44 9.56 -19.55
C TYR A 90 7.60 9.88 -18.60
N SER A 91 7.92 11.13 -18.48
CA SER A 91 9.07 11.58 -17.70
C SER A 91 8.85 11.43 -16.19
N PHE A 92 9.94 11.26 -15.44
CA PHE A 92 9.93 11.25 -13.98
C PHE A 92 9.35 12.55 -13.40
N GLN A 93 9.52 13.68 -14.08
CA GLN A 93 8.95 14.97 -13.63
C GLN A 93 7.41 14.94 -13.73
N GLU A 94 6.86 14.49 -14.86
CA GLU A 94 5.41 14.35 -15.03
C GLU A 94 4.81 13.39 -14.00
N PHE A 95 5.50 12.27 -13.76
CA PHE A 95 5.14 11.34 -12.70
C PHE A 95 5.09 12.02 -11.33
N THR A 96 6.12 12.76 -10.94
CA THR A 96 6.20 13.39 -9.62
C THR A 96 5.18 14.51 -9.45
N ASP A 97 4.90 15.27 -10.52
CA ASP A 97 3.91 16.33 -10.53
C ASP A 97 2.48 15.77 -10.38
N PHE A 98 2.16 14.73 -11.14
CA PHE A 98 0.88 14.05 -11.03
C PHE A 98 0.69 13.45 -9.65
N ALA A 99 1.67 12.74 -9.19
CA ALA A 99 1.69 12.11 -7.90
C ALA A 99 1.60 13.08 -6.72
N GLY A 100 2.20 14.26 -6.83
CA GLY A 100 2.06 15.33 -5.85
C GLY A 100 0.62 15.80 -5.73
N LYS A 101 -0.10 15.94 -6.84
CA LYS A 101 -1.52 16.29 -6.84
C LYS A 101 -2.39 15.22 -6.18
N VAL A 102 -2.12 13.95 -6.49
CA VAL A 102 -2.85 12.82 -5.88
C VAL A 102 -2.57 12.76 -4.38
N ASN A 103 -1.32 12.95 -3.96
CA ASN A 103 -0.96 12.96 -2.54
C ASN A 103 -1.68 14.08 -1.76
N GLN A 104 -1.82 15.27 -2.35
CA GLN A 104 -2.58 16.35 -1.72
C GLN A 104 -4.05 15.96 -1.49
N LYS A 105 -4.71 15.38 -2.49
CA LYS A 105 -6.09 14.88 -2.38
C LYS A 105 -6.19 13.78 -1.31
N TRP A 106 -5.28 12.83 -1.32
CA TRP A 106 -5.25 11.72 -0.38
C TRP A 106 -5.04 12.18 1.06
N MET A 107 -4.20 13.18 1.28
CA MET A 107 -3.96 13.77 2.60
C MET A 107 -5.17 14.51 3.17
N LEU A 108 -6.03 15.03 2.31
CA LEU A 108 -7.26 15.71 2.70
C LEU A 108 -8.45 14.75 2.84
N ALA A 109 -8.30 13.52 2.43
CA ALA A 109 -9.35 12.51 2.54
C ALA A 109 -9.69 12.22 4.01
N ALA A 110 -10.96 12.31 4.35
CA ALA A 110 -11.44 12.20 5.72
C ALA A 110 -11.57 10.75 6.21
N SER A 111 -11.76 9.82 5.30
CA SER A 111 -11.97 8.40 5.59
C SER A 111 -11.01 7.49 4.80
N LEU A 112 -10.90 6.24 5.24
CA LEU A 112 -10.15 5.22 4.52
C LEU A 112 -10.78 4.94 3.14
N GLU A 113 -12.10 4.94 3.06
CA GLU A 113 -12.83 4.78 1.80
C GLU A 113 -12.53 5.93 0.82
N ASP A 114 -12.48 7.18 1.29
CA ASP A 114 -12.11 8.32 0.45
C ASP A 114 -10.66 8.22 -0.03
N LYS A 115 -9.76 7.72 0.80
CA LYS A 115 -8.36 7.45 0.42
C LYS A 115 -8.28 6.42 -0.70
N ARG A 116 -9.00 5.31 -0.58
CA ARG A 116 -9.09 4.27 -1.62
C ARG A 116 -9.65 4.82 -2.92
N LYS A 117 -10.74 5.57 -2.86
CA LYS A 117 -11.31 6.24 -4.05
C LYS A 117 -10.30 7.19 -4.71
N CYS A 118 -9.52 7.90 -3.90
CA CYS A 118 -8.48 8.77 -4.42
C CYS A 118 -7.41 8.00 -5.20
N THR A 119 -6.94 6.87 -4.67
CA THR A 119 -5.94 6.03 -5.34
C THR A 119 -6.51 5.32 -6.57
N GLU A 120 -7.73 4.80 -6.51
CA GLU A 120 -8.42 4.23 -7.67
C GLU A 120 -8.59 5.23 -8.80
N THR A 121 -9.02 6.45 -8.47
CA THR A 121 -9.15 7.54 -9.44
C THR A 121 -7.79 7.86 -10.07
N ALA A 122 -6.74 7.93 -9.27
CA ALA A 122 -5.39 8.19 -9.76
C ALA A 122 -4.89 7.10 -10.72
N LEU A 123 -5.16 5.84 -10.43
CA LEU A 123 -4.83 4.73 -11.33
C LEU A 123 -5.56 4.84 -12.66
N ILE A 124 -6.85 5.19 -12.64
CA ILE A 124 -7.64 5.38 -13.86
C ILE A 124 -7.09 6.57 -14.67
N GLU A 125 -6.88 7.72 -14.04
CA GLU A 125 -6.38 8.92 -14.69
C GLU A 125 -4.97 8.73 -15.28
N ASN A 126 -4.12 7.91 -14.63
CA ASN A 126 -2.75 7.67 -15.06
C ASN A 126 -2.59 6.44 -15.96
N ARG A 127 -3.66 5.72 -16.26
CA ARG A 127 -3.63 4.43 -16.96
C ARG A 127 -2.90 4.48 -18.31
N GLN A 128 -3.05 5.57 -19.04
CA GLN A 128 -2.38 5.75 -20.34
C GLN A 128 -0.86 5.83 -20.26
N ASN A 129 -0.33 6.16 -19.08
CA ASN A 129 1.11 6.29 -18.84
C ASN A 129 1.72 5.00 -18.26
N ILE A 130 0.90 3.98 -17.98
CA ILE A 130 1.34 2.68 -17.48
C ILE A 130 1.58 1.77 -18.68
N ALA A 131 2.77 1.22 -18.76
CA ALA A 131 3.17 0.25 -19.78
C ALA A 131 3.13 -1.17 -19.21
N ARG A 132 3.03 -2.17 -20.10
CA ARG A 132 3.16 -3.57 -19.71
C ARG A 132 4.58 -3.90 -19.29
N GLU A 133 5.56 -3.30 -19.96
CA GLU A 133 6.98 -3.45 -19.73
C GLU A 133 7.71 -2.21 -20.26
N SER A 134 8.68 -1.71 -19.50
CA SER A 134 9.55 -0.60 -19.91
C SER A 134 10.84 -0.59 -19.09
N SER A 135 11.76 0.34 -19.40
CA SER A 135 12.92 0.61 -18.54
C SER A 135 12.56 1.45 -17.31
N HIS A 136 11.40 2.11 -17.33
CA HIS A 136 10.90 2.99 -16.28
C HIS A 136 10.04 2.21 -15.28
N LEU A 137 10.66 1.52 -14.32
CA LEU A 137 9.98 0.89 -13.20
C LEU A 137 10.07 1.80 -11.97
N TYR A 138 8.93 2.16 -11.41
CA TYR A 138 8.85 2.99 -10.21
C TYR A 138 7.66 2.61 -9.34
N PHE A 139 7.54 3.22 -8.16
CA PHE A 139 6.38 3.01 -7.29
C PHE A 139 5.08 3.28 -8.02
N GLY A 140 4.06 2.48 -7.71
CA GLY A 140 2.72 2.71 -8.21
C GLY A 140 2.20 4.07 -7.80
N ILE A 141 1.34 4.64 -8.63
CA ILE A 141 0.76 5.97 -8.37
C ILE A 141 -0.09 5.99 -7.08
N ASP A 142 -0.55 4.85 -6.64
CA ASP A 142 -1.26 4.62 -5.39
C ASP A 142 -0.34 4.62 -4.15
N ASN A 143 0.97 4.44 -4.28
CA ASN A 143 1.93 4.44 -3.17
C ASN A 143 2.25 5.86 -2.67
N MET A 144 1.30 6.50 -2.02
CA MET A 144 1.45 7.89 -1.59
C MET A 144 2.41 8.07 -0.41
N MET A 145 2.50 7.10 0.48
CA MET A 145 3.27 7.21 1.72
C MET A 145 4.79 7.20 1.50
N MET A 146 5.28 6.39 0.56
CA MET A 146 6.71 6.27 0.27
C MET A 146 7.34 7.56 -0.26
N ARG A 147 6.54 8.51 -0.73
CA ARG A 147 7.02 9.80 -1.25
C ARG A 147 7.40 10.81 -0.18
N ARG A 148 6.90 10.66 1.04
CA ARG A 148 7.25 11.55 2.16
C ARG A 148 8.70 11.39 2.61
N LYS A 149 9.27 10.21 2.41
CA LYS A 149 10.65 9.90 2.78
C LYS A 149 11.58 10.07 1.58
N SER A 150 11.68 11.30 1.05
CA SER A 150 12.79 11.78 0.19
C SER A 150 13.45 10.72 -0.70
N PHE A 151 12.70 10.00 -1.51
CA PHE A 151 13.28 9.43 -2.70
C PHE A 151 13.53 10.59 -3.68
N LYS A 152 14.67 11.23 -3.55
CA LYS A 152 15.29 11.94 -4.66
C LYS A 152 15.68 10.87 -5.67
N GLY A 153 14.63 10.36 -6.34
CA GLY A 153 14.77 9.11 -7.01
C GLY A 153 15.20 9.27 -8.42
N SER A 154 15.84 8.28 -8.79
CA SER A 154 15.93 7.74 -10.14
C SER A 154 14.86 6.66 -10.26
N TRP A 155 14.45 6.36 -11.49
CA TRP A 155 13.76 5.13 -11.81
C TRP A 155 14.49 3.93 -11.20
N ILE A 156 13.77 2.92 -10.73
CA ILE A 156 14.39 1.69 -10.22
C ILE A 156 15.04 0.97 -11.41
N PRO A 157 16.35 0.76 -11.43
CA PRO A 157 16.97 0.01 -12.52
C PRO A 157 16.47 -1.43 -12.53
N LYS A 158 16.26 -1.96 -13.74
CA LYS A 158 15.96 -3.38 -13.96
C LYS A 158 17.11 -4.28 -13.51
#